data_7be89402f2b239830fa6fb4e3b8f9c5c
#
_entry.id   7be89402f2b239830fa6fb4e3b8f9c5c
#
_cell.length_a   1.000
_cell.length_b   1.000
_cell.length_c   1.000
_cell.angle_alpha   90.00
_cell.angle_beta   90.00
_cell.angle_gamma   90.00
#
_symmetry.space_group_name_H-M   'P 1'
#
loop_
_entity.id
_entity.type
_entity.pdbx_description
1 polymer ?
#
loop_
_entity_poly.entity_id
_entity_poly.type
_entity_poly.pdbx_seq_one_letter_code
_entity_poly.pdbx_strand_id
1 'polypeptide(L)'
;LKNKQGLKKLTSKQQEKIIQLLYNLLTTGFSLPEVIAFLKKSQLIALPYVHQMEANLIKGNGLADMLEELGYSDAIITQINLADRHGNIKLTLEKIQDYLIQLSRLKKKTIEVISYPIVLMGFLLVIMFGLRHYLIPHIEHQNALTYLLLYFPSLFMGSGVVLMLLVALCYWRCQLQSRLVLMSRLSRLPVLGKLLKQYLTAYYAREWGNLIGQGLELNTILEVMATEKSQLMQELAHDMTAGLLSGQSFHQKVASYPFF
;
A
#
# COMPACT_ATOMS: atom_id res chain seq x y z
N LEU A 1 29.99 16.55 -0.18
CA LEU A 1 28.91 16.45 0.83
C LEU A 1 27.76 17.38 0.42
N LYS A 2 26.93 17.00 -0.57
CA LYS A 2 25.71 17.71 -0.95
C LYS A 2 24.54 17.06 -0.23
N ASN A 3 23.95 17.83 0.67
CA ASN A 3 22.74 17.58 1.42
C ASN A 3 21.62 17.04 0.48
N LYS A 4 21.34 15.74 0.51
CA LYS A 4 20.14 15.15 -0.08
C LYS A 4 18.96 15.52 0.82
N GLN A 5 18.48 16.75 0.74
CA GLN A 5 17.13 17.07 1.18
C GLN A 5 16.19 16.34 0.22
N GLY A 6 15.82 15.10 0.57
CA GLY A 6 14.89 14.32 -0.19
C GLY A 6 13.56 15.06 -0.31
N LEU A 7 13.16 15.38 -1.52
CA LEU A 7 11.83 15.93 -1.79
C LEU A 7 10.78 15.02 -1.15
N LYS A 8 9.75 15.62 -0.55
CA LYS A 8 8.63 14.86 0.02
C LYS A 8 7.99 14.02 -1.07
N LYS A 9 7.76 12.73 -0.81
CA LYS A 9 7.09 11.85 -1.78
C LYS A 9 5.79 12.47 -2.27
N LEU A 10 5.48 12.29 -3.56
CA LEU A 10 4.23 12.77 -4.16
C LEU A 10 3.01 12.11 -3.49
N THR A 11 1.94 12.87 -3.36
CA THR A 11 0.67 12.33 -2.88
C THR A 11 0.08 11.35 -3.91
N SER A 12 -0.71 10.36 -3.46
CA SER A 12 -1.34 9.37 -4.35
C SER A 12 -2.12 10.02 -5.51
N LYS A 13 -2.76 11.17 -5.25
CA LYS A 13 -3.50 11.92 -6.29
C LYS A 13 -2.57 12.57 -7.32
N GLN A 14 -1.40 13.03 -6.91
CA GLN A 14 -0.39 13.58 -7.82
C GLN A 14 0.26 12.46 -8.64
N GLN A 15 0.54 11.31 -8.01
CA GLN A 15 1.06 10.12 -8.69
C GLN A 15 0.09 9.65 -9.80
N GLU A 16 -1.21 9.54 -9.48
CA GLU A 16 -2.26 9.20 -10.46
C GLU A 16 -2.25 10.14 -11.67
N LYS A 17 -2.23 11.47 -11.42
CA LYS A 17 -2.22 12.47 -12.49
C LYS A 17 -0.97 12.41 -13.37
N ILE A 18 0.20 12.14 -12.80
CA ILE A 18 1.45 12.03 -13.56
C ILE A 18 1.43 10.80 -14.45
N ILE A 19 1.01 9.65 -13.94
CA ILE A 19 0.89 8.43 -14.76
C ILE A 19 -0.12 8.64 -15.90
N GLN A 20 -1.27 9.25 -15.61
CA GLN A 20 -2.26 9.58 -16.63
C GLN A 20 -1.68 10.48 -17.73
N LEU A 21 -0.91 11.48 -17.34
CA LEU A 21 -0.27 12.40 -18.28
C LEU A 21 0.83 11.70 -19.10
N LEU A 22 1.67 10.88 -18.43
CA LEU A 22 2.68 10.05 -19.10
C LEU A 22 2.03 9.11 -20.13
N TYR A 23 0.96 8.42 -19.74
CA TYR A 23 0.20 7.54 -20.62
C TYR A 23 -0.33 8.31 -21.85
N ASN A 24 -1.02 9.41 -21.63
CA ASN A 24 -1.64 10.19 -22.71
C ASN A 24 -0.59 10.76 -23.69
N LEU A 25 0.49 11.33 -23.19
CA LEU A 25 1.51 11.95 -24.04
C LEU A 25 2.36 10.91 -24.77
N LEU A 26 2.80 9.84 -24.09
CA LEU A 26 3.60 8.79 -24.71
C LEU A 26 2.79 7.98 -25.75
N THR A 27 1.48 7.80 -25.51
CA THR A 27 0.60 7.15 -26.51
C THR A 27 0.37 8.00 -27.75
N THR A 28 0.32 9.31 -27.61
CA THR A 28 0.20 10.26 -28.75
C THR A 28 1.52 10.48 -29.49
N GLY A 29 2.62 9.85 -29.04
CA GLY A 29 3.90 9.87 -29.76
C GLY A 29 4.93 10.85 -29.22
N PHE A 30 4.62 11.58 -28.12
CA PHE A 30 5.62 12.43 -27.48
C PHE A 30 6.75 11.59 -26.87
N SER A 31 7.97 12.09 -26.98
CA SER A 31 9.15 11.52 -26.32
C SER A 31 9.19 11.90 -24.83
N LEU A 32 9.92 11.12 -24.01
CA LEU A 32 10.06 11.41 -22.58
C LEU A 32 10.62 12.83 -22.28
N PRO A 33 11.63 13.37 -23.02
CA PRO A 33 12.06 14.75 -22.88
C PRO A 33 10.94 15.77 -23.11
N GLU A 34 10.10 15.57 -24.12
CA GLU A 34 8.97 16.46 -24.44
C GLU A 34 7.91 16.44 -23.35
N VAL A 35 7.65 15.25 -22.76
CA VAL A 35 6.74 15.12 -21.61
C VAL A 35 7.26 15.89 -20.41
N ILE A 36 8.55 15.82 -20.10
CA ILE A 36 9.16 16.56 -19.00
C ILE A 36 9.12 18.08 -19.26
N ALA A 37 9.39 18.53 -20.49
CA ALA A 37 9.25 19.91 -20.89
C ALA A 37 7.79 20.41 -20.75
N PHE A 38 6.82 19.58 -21.11
CA PHE A 38 5.40 19.87 -20.89
C PHE A 38 5.05 19.99 -19.39
N LEU A 39 5.55 19.08 -18.55
CA LEU A 39 5.35 19.15 -17.10
C LEU A 39 5.90 20.45 -16.51
N LYS A 40 7.06 20.91 -17.01
CA LYS A 40 7.67 22.17 -16.61
C LYS A 40 6.81 23.36 -16.97
N LYS A 41 6.29 23.39 -18.20
CA LYS A 41 5.46 24.48 -18.71
C LYS A 41 4.07 24.51 -18.10
N SER A 42 3.46 23.35 -17.87
CA SER A 42 2.10 23.22 -17.33
C SER A 42 1.99 23.45 -15.82
N GLN A 43 3.09 23.43 -15.09
CA GLN A 43 3.15 23.55 -13.62
C GLN A 43 2.20 22.59 -12.88
N LEU A 44 1.88 21.43 -13.47
CA LEU A 44 1.02 20.40 -12.88
C LEU A 44 1.60 19.77 -11.61
N ILE A 45 2.91 19.80 -11.49
CA ILE A 45 3.67 19.42 -10.30
C ILE A 45 4.66 20.53 -9.93
N ALA A 46 5.06 20.58 -8.66
CA ALA A 46 6.01 21.59 -8.21
C ALA A 46 7.36 21.46 -8.95
N LEU A 47 7.93 22.60 -9.34
CA LEU A 47 9.16 22.70 -10.11
C LEU A 47 10.32 21.81 -9.60
N PRO A 48 10.55 21.66 -8.25
CA PRO A 48 11.62 20.78 -7.76
C PRO A 48 11.54 19.35 -8.26
N TYR A 49 10.33 18.77 -8.42
CA TYR A 49 10.17 17.43 -8.97
C TYR A 49 10.49 17.37 -10.45
N VAL A 50 10.11 18.40 -11.22
CA VAL A 50 10.43 18.48 -12.65
C VAL A 50 11.93 18.60 -12.85
N HIS A 51 12.62 19.42 -12.07
CA HIS A 51 14.09 19.55 -12.12
C HIS A 51 14.79 18.23 -11.78
N GLN A 52 14.22 17.46 -10.86
CA GLN A 52 14.75 16.13 -10.54
C GLN A 52 14.59 15.17 -11.72
N MET A 53 13.43 15.19 -12.39
CA MET A 53 13.20 14.41 -13.63
C MET A 53 14.15 14.86 -14.76
N GLU A 54 14.33 16.15 -14.97
CA GLU A 54 15.32 16.70 -15.94
C GLU A 54 16.74 16.22 -15.64
N ALA A 55 17.15 16.27 -14.37
CA ALA A 55 18.47 15.82 -13.96
C ALA A 55 18.69 14.32 -14.19
N ASN A 56 17.66 13.50 -14.00
CA ASN A 56 17.70 12.07 -14.32
C ASN A 56 17.81 11.83 -15.83
N LEU A 57 17.04 12.58 -16.62
CA LEU A 57 17.11 12.50 -18.07
C LEU A 57 18.53 12.81 -18.61
N ILE A 58 19.16 13.87 -18.08
CA ILE A 58 20.54 14.26 -18.46
C ILE A 58 21.56 13.16 -18.09
N LYS A 59 21.31 12.44 -16.99
CA LYS A 59 22.15 11.30 -16.58
C LYS A 59 21.93 10.04 -17.41
N GLY A 60 20.95 10.03 -18.31
CA GLY A 60 20.56 8.85 -19.09
C GLY A 60 19.73 7.83 -18.31
N ASN A 61 19.18 8.22 -17.15
CA ASN A 61 18.31 7.36 -16.35
C ASN A 61 16.95 7.16 -17.06
N GLY A 62 16.40 5.95 -16.92
CA GLY A 62 15.10 5.60 -17.49
C GLY A 62 13.91 6.17 -16.74
N LEU A 63 12.71 5.92 -17.29
CA LEU A 63 11.45 6.33 -16.66
C LEU A 63 11.27 5.72 -15.26
N ALA A 64 11.70 4.49 -15.06
CA ALA A 64 11.60 3.80 -13.78
C ALA A 64 12.37 4.51 -12.66
N ASP A 65 13.60 4.94 -12.93
CA ASP A 65 14.43 5.67 -11.96
C ASP A 65 13.78 7.01 -11.56
N MET A 66 13.19 7.70 -12.54
CA MET A 66 12.46 8.95 -12.28
C MET A 66 11.26 8.73 -11.37
N LEU A 67 10.49 7.66 -11.60
CA LEU A 67 9.33 7.33 -10.80
C LEU A 67 9.73 6.87 -9.39
N GLU A 68 10.87 6.18 -9.24
CA GLU A 68 11.41 5.80 -7.92
C GLU A 68 11.68 7.03 -7.06
N GLU A 69 12.36 8.03 -7.60
CA GLU A 69 12.66 9.28 -6.90
C GLU A 69 11.41 10.07 -6.55
N LEU A 70 10.36 10.00 -7.36
CA LEU A 70 9.05 10.60 -7.08
C LEU A 70 8.24 9.84 -6.01
N GLY A 71 8.73 8.67 -5.59
CA GLY A 71 8.17 7.88 -4.48
C GLY A 71 7.04 6.94 -4.86
N TYR A 72 7.03 6.47 -6.10
CA TYR A 72 6.16 5.37 -6.51
C TYR A 72 6.53 4.06 -5.82
N SER A 73 5.60 3.11 -5.77
CA SER A 73 5.86 1.81 -5.18
C SER A 73 6.81 0.96 -6.03
N ASP A 74 7.58 0.10 -5.37
CA ASP A 74 8.54 -0.79 -6.05
C ASP A 74 7.87 -1.67 -7.10
N ALA A 75 6.64 -2.12 -6.85
CA ALA A 75 5.85 -2.87 -7.83
C ALA A 75 5.63 -2.11 -9.13
N ILE A 76 5.33 -0.80 -9.06
CA ILE A 76 5.18 0.05 -10.25
C ILE A 76 6.52 0.23 -10.95
N ILE A 77 7.59 0.47 -10.20
CA ILE A 77 8.95 0.66 -10.73
C ILE A 77 9.41 -0.60 -11.46
N THR A 78 9.21 -1.77 -10.86
CA THR A 78 9.54 -3.05 -11.47
C THR A 78 8.76 -3.27 -12.77
N GLN A 79 7.46 -2.99 -12.79
CA GLN A 79 6.64 -3.11 -14.01
C GLN A 79 7.13 -2.17 -15.12
N ILE A 80 7.50 -0.94 -14.80
CA ILE A 80 8.04 0.02 -15.78
C ILE A 80 9.41 -0.44 -16.30
N ASN A 81 10.31 -0.92 -15.44
CA ASN A 81 11.63 -1.44 -15.84
C ASN A 81 11.49 -2.61 -16.80
N LEU A 82 10.58 -3.54 -16.51
CA LEU A 82 10.30 -4.68 -17.39
C LEU A 82 9.68 -4.22 -18.71
N ALA A 83 8.75 -3.29 -18.66
CA ALA A 83 8.10 -2.74 -19.85
C ALA A 83 9.09 -2.00 -20.77
N ASP A 84 10.08 -1.33 -20.20
CA ASP A 84 11.13 -0.63 -20.95
C ASP A 84 12.01 -1.62 -21.73
N ARG A 85 12.37 -2.73 -21.08
CA ARG A 85 13.15 -3.81 -21.72
C ARG A 85 12.38 -4.54 -22.82
N HIS A 86 11.07 -4.70 -22.66
CA HIS A 86 10.21 -5.42 -23.62
C HIS A 86 9.50 -4.52 -24.63
N GLY A 87 9.72 -3.19 -24.58
CA GLY A 87 9.10 -2.21 -25.48
C GLY A 87 7.61 -1.98 -25.26
N ASN A 88 7.04 -2.38 -24.12
CA ASN A 88 5.60 -2.40 -23.86
C ASN A 88 5.14 -1.33 -22.85
N ILE A 89 5.85 -0.19 -22.81
CA ILE A 89 5.63 0.89 -21.84
C ILE A 89 4.19 1.42 -21.88
N LYS A 90 3.59 1.59 -23.08
CA LYS A 90 2.25 2.17 -23.24
C LYS A 90 1.18 1.32 -22.54
N LEU A 91 1.18 0.02 -22.79
CA LEU A 91 0.24 -0.92 -22.16
C LEU A 91 0.45 -1.00 -20.64
N THR A 92 1.69 -0.94 -20.21
CA THR A 92 2.03 -0.99 -18.77
C THR A 92 1.57 0.30 -18.07
N LEU A 93 1.76 1.47 -18.68
CA LEU A 93 1.25 2.73 -18.11
C LEU A 93 -0.29 2.75 -18.01
N GLU A 94 -0.99 2.18 -19.01
CA GLU A 94 -2.45 2.03 -18.98
C GLU A 94 -2.88 1.20 -17.76
N LYS A 95 -2.28 0.02 -17.56
CA LYS A 95 -2.58 -0.84 -16.41
C LYS A 95 -2.26 -0.17 -15.07
N ILE A 96 -1.15 0.55 -14.99
CA ILE A 96 -0.75 1.29 -13.78
C ILE A 96 -1.74 2.43 -13.51
N GLN A 97 -2.18 3.14 -14.54
CA GLN A 97 -3.20 4.19 -14.43
C GLN A 97 -4.50 3.63 -13.84
N ASP A 98 -5.02 2.55 -14.41
CA ASP A 98 -6.24 1.89 -13.93
C ASP A 98 -6.10 1.43 -12.48
N TYR A 99 -4.96 0.86 -12.14
CA TYR A 99 -4.65 0.46 -10.77
C TYR A 99 -4.66 1.64 -9.79
N LEU A 100 -4.01 2.76 -10.13
CA LEU A 100 -3.97 3.93 -9.27
C LEU A 100 -5.34 4.59 -9.10
N ILE A 101 -6.16 4.62 -10.17
CA ILE A 101 -7.55 5.11 -10.12
C ILE A 101 -8.38 4.24 -9.17
N GLN A 102 -8.29 2.91 -9.30
CA GLN A 102 -9.00 1.99 -8.42
C GLN A 102 -8.57 2.15 -6.96
N LEU A 103 -7.26 2.26 -6.72
CA LEU A 103 -6.70 2.47 -5.38
C LEU A 103 -7.19 3.78 -4.75
N SER A 104 -7.23 4.84 -5.54
CA SER A 104 -7.73 6.16 -5.14
C SER A 104 -9.22 6.11 -4.76
N ARG A 105 -10.05 5.44 -5.58
CA ARG A 105 -11.48 5.20 -5.30
C ARG A 105 -11.70 4.39 -4.04
N LEU A 106 -10.95 3.29 -3.87
CA LEU A 106 -11.03 2.45 -2.66
C LEU A 106 -10.67 3.25 -1.41
N LYS A 107 -9.57 4.02 -1.46
CA LYS A 107 -9.15 4.87 -0.35
C LYS A 107 -10.20 5.91 0.03
N LYS A 108 -10.82 6.57 -0.96
CA LYS A 108 -11.90 7.53 -0.74
C LYS A 108 -13.11 6.85 -0.08
N LYS A 109 -13.56 5.71 -0.63
CA LYS A 109 -14.68 4.95 -0.08
C LYS A 109 -14.42 4.46 1.35
N THR A 110 -13.20 4.03 1.65
CA THR A 110 -12.80 3.61 3.00
C THR A 110 -12.90 4.78 3.99
N ILE A 111 -12.41 5.97 3.62
CA ILE A 111 -12.51 7.16 4.46
C ILE A 111 -13.98 7.54 4.70
N GLU A 112 -14.82 7.52 3.66
CA GLU A 112 -16.26 7.81 3.77
C GLU A 112 -16.96 6.87 4.75
N VAL A 113 -16.68 5.57 4.68
CA VAL A 113 -17.28 4.56 5.56
C VAL A 113 -16.79 4.71 7.01
N ILE A 114 -15.51 5.00 7.23
CA ILE A 114 -14.92 5.10 8.57
C ILE A 114 -15.25 6.44 9.23
N SER A 115 -15.48 7.50 8.48
CA SER A 115 -15.74 8.83 9.04
C SER A 115 -17.02 8.87 9.89
N TYR A 116 -18.08 8.19 9.47
CA TYR A 116 -19.35 8.16 10.21
C TYR A 116 -19.22 7.57 11.62
N PRO A 117 -18.69 6.36 11.83
CA PRO A 117 -18.45 5.82 13.16
C PRO A 117 -17.56 6.69 14.04
N ILE A 118 -16.52 7.32 13.47
CA ILE A 118 -15.62 8.21 14.23
C ILE A 118 -16.37 9.46 14.72
N VAL A 119 -17.14 10.10 13.85
CA VAL A 119 -17.92 11.30 14.22
C VAL A 119 -18.97 10.94 15.28
N LEU A 120 -19.70 9.83 15.10
CA LEU A 120 -20.68 9.35 16.07
C LEU A 120 -20.06 9.06 17.43
N MET A 121 -18.90 8.39 17.44
CA MET A 121 -18.15 8.09 18.66
C MET A 121 -17.68 9.37 19.36
N GLY A 122 -17.14 10.33 18.59
CA GLY A 122 -16.75 11.64 19.12
C GLY A 122 -17.92 12.38 19.76
N PHE A 123 -19.07 12.40 19.10
CA PHE A 123 -20.29 13.01 19.62
C PHE A 123 -20.77 12.34 20.91
N LEU A 124 -20.76 11.01 20.96
CA LEU A 124 -21.10 10.24 22.17
C LEU A 124 -20.18 10.61 23.35
N LEU A 125 -18.87 10.70 23.11
CA LEU A 125 -17.91 11.09 24.15
C LEU A 125 -18.18 12.51 24.66
N VAL A 126 -18.47 13.46 23.77
CA VAL A 126 -18.80 14.85 24.17
C VAL A 126 -20.05 14.89 25.05
N ILE A 127 -21.13 14.15 24.68
CA ILE A 127 -22.33 14.05 25.48
C ILE A 127 -22.02 13.44 26.86
N MET A 128 -21.27 12.35 26.91
CA MET A 128 -20.95 11.71 28.18
C MET A 128 -20.08 12.57 29.08
N PHE A 129 -19.14 13.34 28.52
CA PHE A 129 -18.37 14.33 29.27
C PHE A 129 -19.29 15.46 29.84
N GLY A 130 -20.22 15.95 29.02
CA GLY A 130 -21.20 16.95 29.45
C GLY A 130 -22.08 16.44 30.60
N LEU A 131 -22.64 15.23 30.45
CA LEU A 131 -23.43 14.57 31.50
C LEU A 131 -22.64 14.37 32.79
N ARG A 132 -21.39 13.94 32.68
CA ARG A 132 -20.51 13.75 33.83
C ARG A 132 -20.26 15.06 34.57
N HIS A 133 -20.04 16.14 33.84
CA HIS A 133 -19.68 17.43 34.46
C HIS A 133 -20.89 18.17 35.06
N TYR A 134 -22.04 18.08 34.38
CA TYR A 134 -23.22 18.86 34.78
C TYR A 134 -24.27 18.06 35.57
N LEU A 135 -24.49 16.78 35.24
CA LEU A 135 -25.62 16.01 35.82
C LEU A 135 -25.22 15.25 37.06
N ILE A 136 -24.04 14.62 37.09
CA ILE A 136 -23.62 13.77 38.21
C ILE A 136 -23.54 14.50 39.55
N PRO A 137 -23.05 15.75 39.66
CA PRO A 137 -23.01 16.48 40.92
C PRO A 137 -24.39 16.76 41.55
N HIS A 138 -25.47 16.64 40.76
CA HIS A 138 -26.84 16.96 41.17
C HIS A 138 -27.70 15.73 41.48
N ILE A 139 -27.13 14.52 41.34
CA ILE A 139 -27.88 13.27 41.60
C ILE A 139 -27.50 12.75 42.98
N GLU A 140 -28.43 12.82 43.93
CA GLU A 140 -28.25 12.34 45.30
C GLU A 140 -28.24 10.81 45.43
N HIS A 141 -28.79 10.07 44.47
CA HIS A 141 -28.86 8.61 44.49
C HIS A 141 -27.90 7.97 43.47
N GLN A 142 -26.93 7.23 43.99
CA GLN A 142 -25.99 6.48 43.17
C GLN A 142 -26.63 5.16 42.66
N ASN A 143 -27.17 5.20 41.47
CA ASN A 143 -27.72 4.04 40.79
C ASN A 143 -26.62 3.41 39.84
N ALA A 144 -26.85 2.16 39.43
CA ALA A 144 -25.95 1.47 38.48
C ALA A 144 -25.68 2.27 37.20
N LEU A 145 -26.66 3.07 36.74
CA LEU A 145 -26.53 3.98 35.58
C LEU A 145 -25.52 5.11 35.86
N THR A 146 -25.44 5.62 37.06
CA THR A 146 -24.48 6.68 37.46
C THR A 146 -23.06 6.15 37.43
N TYR A 147 -22.83 4.92 37.89
CA TYR A 147 -21.54 4.28 37.84
C TYR A 147 -21.12 4.01 36.37
N LEU A 148 -22.05 3.56 35.52
CA LEU A 148 -21.77 3.34 34.09
C LEU A 148 -21.38 4.67 33.42
N LEU A 149 -22.08 5.75 33.64
CA LEU A 149 -21.77 7.08 33.10
C LEU A 149 -20.43 7.62 33.61
N LEU A 150 -20.08 7.32 34.88
CA LEU A 150 -18.83 7.79 35.49
C LEU A 150 -17.61 7.06 34.92
N TYR A 151 -17.68 5.74 34.75
CA TYR A 151 -16.55 4.91 34.39
C TYR A 151 -16.45 4.64 32.87
N PHE A 152 -17.54 4.80 32.10
CA PHE A 152 -17.53 4.51 30.67
C PHE A 152 -16.46 5.28 29.88
N PRO A 153 -16.27 6.61 30.04
CA PRO A 153 -15.24 7.34 29.31
C PRO A 153 -13.83 6.86 29.66
N SER A 154 -13.57 6.56 30.94
CA SER A 154 -12.25 6.06 31.38
C SER A 154 -12.02 4.62 30.94
N LEU A 155 -13.03 3.76 30.96
CA LEU A 155 -12.99 2.40 30.43
C LEU A 155 -12.75 2.40 28.92
N PHE A 156 -13.42 3.31 28.19
CA PHE A 156 -13.26 3.46 26.75
C PHE A 156 -11.86 3.95 26.39
N MET A 157 -11.34 4.98 27.07
CA MET A 157 -9.95 5.42 26.87
C MET A 157 -8.94 4.33 27.27
N GLY A 158 -9.17 3.64 28.40
CA GLY A 158 -8.32 2.53 28.84
C GLY A 158 -8.30 1.37 27.84
N SER A 159 -9.47 0.99 27.32
CA SER A 159 -9.57 -0.05 26.28
C SER A 159 -8.84 0.35 24.98
N GLY A 160 -8.90 1.61 24.61
CA GLY A 160 -8.16 2.17 23.45
C GLY A 160 -6.64 2.07 23.64
N VAL A 161 -6.15 2.42 24.83
CA VAL A 161 -4.72 2.30 25.19
C VAL A 161 -4.29 0.83 25.20
N VAL A 162 -5.07 -0.06 25.81
CA VAL A 162 -4.79 -1.51 25.82
C VAL A 162 -4.77 -2.06 24.39
N LEU A 163 -5.72 -1.69 23.55
CA LEU A 163 -5.75 -2.09 22.14
C LEU A 163 -4.52 -1.59 21.38
N MET A 164 -4.11 -0.35 21.62
CA MET A 164 -2.92 0.25 21.00
C MET A 164 -1.65 -0.49 21.45
N LEU A 165 -1.53 -0.84 22.74
CA LEU A 165 -0.42 -1.63 23.26
C LEU A 165 -0.40 -3.05 22.68
N LEU A 166 -1.55 -3.70 22.55
CA LEU A 166 -1.65 -5.03 21.93
C LEU A 166 -1.24 -4.98 20.45
N VAL A 167 -1.67 -3.96 19.71
CA VAL A 167 -1.25 -3.76 18.31
C VAL A 167 0.25 -3.49 18.23
N ALA A 168 0.80 -2.66 19.11
CA ALA A 168 2.25 -2.38 19.15
C ALA A 168 3.08 -3.63 19.50
N LEU A 169 2.65 -4.42 20.48
CA LEU A 169 3.27 -5.69 20.84
C LEU A 169 3.18 -6.73 19.70
N CYS A 170 2.02 -6.81 19.06
CA CYS A 170 1.83 -7.67 17.90
C CYS A 170 2.75 -7.24 16.74
N TYR A 171 2.82 -5.94 16.45
CA TYR A 171 3.72 -5.38 15.44
C TYR A 171 5.19 -5.69 15.75
N TRP A 172 5.63 -5.51 17.00
CA TRP A 172 7.00 -5.81 17.43
C TRP A 172 7.32 -7.30 17.30
N ARG A 173 6.41 -8.18 17.72
CA ARG A 173 6.55 -9.64 17.53
C ARG A 173 6.58 -10.03 16.05
N CYS A 174 5.80 -9.33 15.21
CA CYS A 174 5.76 -9.56 13.77
C CYS A 174 7.07 -9.17 13.06
N GLN A 175 7.84 -8.23 13.60
CA GLN A 175 9.16 -7.87 13.03
C GLN A 175 10.24 -8.93 13.27
N LEU A 176 10.07 -9.77 14.31
CA LEU A 176 11.05 -10.79 14.72
C LEU A 176 10.83 -12.14 14.03
N GLN A 177 9.74 -12.35 13.30
CA GLN A 177 9.41 -13.61 12.63
C GLN A 177 9.41 -13.45 11.11
N SER A 178 9.72 -14.56 10.39
CA SER A 178 9.58 -14.59 8.94
C SER A 178 8.15 -14.26 8.53
N ARG A 179 8.00 -13.45 7.48
CA ARG A 179 6.69 -12.96 7.02
C ARG A 179 5.80 -14.09 6.54
N LEU A 180 6.37 -15.14 5.95
CA LEU A 180 5.63 -16.34 5.52
C LEU A 180 4.96 -17.05 6.70
N VAL A 181 5.71 -17.30 7.78
CA VAL A 181 5.16 -17.96 8.99
C VAL A 181 4.08 -17.10 9.64
N LEU A 182 4.29 -15.80 9.68
CA LEU A 182 3.32 -14.85 10.21
C LEU A 182 2.02 -14.89 9.41
N MET A 183 2.09 -14.78 8.08
CA MET A 183 0.92 -14.81 7.22
C MET A 183 0.18 -16.16 7.29
N SER A 184 0.92 -17.27 7.40
CA SER A 184 0.34 -18.60 7.61
C SER A 184 -0.41 -18.71 8.93
N ARG A 185 0.07 -18.07 10.01
CA ARG A 185 -0.63 -18.05 11.30
C ARG A 185 -1.85 -17.14 11.29
N LEU A 186 -1.71 -15.92 10.74
CA LEU A 186 -2.82 -14.96 10.63
C LEU A 186 -3.95 -15.51 9.74
N SER A 187 -3.62 -16.26 8.69
CA SER A 187 -4.62 -16.85 7.79
C SER A 187 -5.51 -17.90 8.46
N ARG A 188 -5.11 -18.42 9.64
CA ARG A 188 -5.90 -19.38 10.43
C ARG A 188 -6.94 -18.73 11.36
N LEU A 189 -6.88 -17.40 11.54
CA LEU A 189 -7.84 -16.68 12.37
C LEU A 189 -9.24 -16.67 11.71
N PRO A 190 -10.34 -16.87 12.45
CA PRO A 190 -11.65 -17.10 11.86
C PRO A 190 -12.23 -15.93 11.05
N VAL A 191 -11.96 -14.68 11.44
CA VAL A 191 -12.47 -13.47 10.75
C VAL A 191 -11.38 -12.82 9.91
N LEU A 192 -10.26 -12.49 10.52
CA LEU A 192 -9.14 -11.82 9.84
C LEU A 192 -8.47 -12.71 8.79
N GLY A 193 -8.43 -14.03 9.03
CA GLY A 193 -7.83 -14.98 8.10
C GLY A 193 -8.53 -15.03 6.76
N LYS A 194 -9.87 -14.96 6.74
CA LYS A 194 -10.64 -14.96 5.48
C LYS A 194 -10.37 -13.71 4.65
N LEU A 195 -10.34 -12.53 5.28
CA LEU A 195 -10.01 -11.27 4.62
C LEU A 195 -8.56 -11.26 4.11
N LEU A 196 -7.64 -11.76 4.94
CA LEU A 196 -6.22 -11.84 4.59
C LEU A 196 -5.99 -12.77 3.39
N LYS A 197 -6.63 -13.95 3.38
CA LYS A 197 -6.58 -14.86 2.23
C LYS A 197 -7.06 -14.19 0.95
N GLN A 198 -8.26 -13.60 0.97
CA GLN A 198 -8.81 -12.91 -0.20
C GLN A 198 -7.89 -11.79 -0.68
N TYR A 199 -7.33 -11.00 0.23
CA TYR A 199 -6.39 -9.93 -0.10
C TYR A 199 -5.11 -10.46 -0.74
N LEU A 200 -4.45 -11.45 -0.11
CA LEU A 200 -3.20 -12.01 -0.60
C LEU A 200 -3.40 -12.74 -1.94
N THR A 201 -4.47 -13.53 -2.07
CA THR A 201 -4.79 -14.20 -3.34
C THR A 201 -5.03 -13.20 -4.46
N ALA A 202 -5.82 -12.14 -4.22
CA ALA A 202 -6.07 -11.11 -5.21
C ALA A 202 -4.80 -10.33 -5.56
N TYR A 203 -3.97 -9.99 -4.57
CA TYR A 203 -2.70 -9.31 -4.78
C TYR A 203 -1.75 -10.17 -5.62
N TYR A 204 -1.57 -11.43 -5.25
CA TYR A 204 -0.75 -12.39 -5.97
C TYR A 204 -1.22 -12.62 -7.40
N ALA A 205 -2.51 -12.94 -7.57
CA ALA A 205 -3.08 -13.18 -8.90
C ALA A 205 -2.87 -12.00 -9.84
N ARG A 206 -2.97 -10.77 -9.31
CA ARG A 206 -2.74 -9.56 -10.09
C ARG A 206 -1.27 -9.39 -10.46
N GLU A 207 -0.34 -9.50 -9.50
CA GLU A 207 1.08 -9.31 -9.76
C GLU A 207 1.60 -10.38 -10.73
N TRP A 208 1.25 -11.64 -10.49
CA TRP A 208 1.59 -12.74 -11.39
C TRP A 208 0.94 -12.59 -12.77
N GLY A 209 -0.34 -12.23 -12.82
CA GLY A 209 -1.04 -11.98 -14.08
C GLY A 209 -0.39 -10.87 -14.91
N ASN A 210 0.11 -9.82 -14.25
CA ASN A 210 0.84 -8.76 -14.92
C ASN A 210 2.19 -9.24 -15.48
N LEU A 211 2.96 -10.01 -14.71
CA LEU A 211 4.28 -10.52 -15.13
C LEU A 211 4.15 -11.57 -16.25
N ILE A 212 3.20 -12.51 -16.10
CA ILE A 212 2.90 -13.50 -17.17
C ILE A 212 2.38 -12.80 -18.44
N GLY A 213 1.51 -11.80 -18.28
CA GLY A 213 0.98 -11.02 -19.40
C GLY A 213 2.03 -10.22 -20.16
N GLN A 214 3.22 -10.00 -19.56
CA GLN A 214 4.40 -9.44 -20.23
C GLN A 214 5.28 -10.51 -20.91
N GLY A 215 4.87 -11.78 -20.86
CA GLY A 215 5.61 -12.88 -21.50
C GLY A 215 6.83 -13.37 -20.71
N LEU A 216 6.89 -13.07 -19.40
CA LEU A 216 8.01 -13.51 -18.56
C LEU A 216 7.89 -15.00 -18.22
N GLU A 217 9.02 -15.70 -18.29
CA GLU A 217 9.12 -17.08 -17.84
C GLU A 217 9.07 -17.19 -16.31
N LEU A 218 8.62 -18.35 -15.80
CA LEU A 218 8.46 -18.60 -14.38
C LEU A 218 9.72 -18.30 -13.56
N ASN A 219 10.91 -18.68 -14.05
CA ASN A 219 12.17 -18.43 -13.35
C ASN A 219 12.45 -16.92 -13.22
N THR A 220 12.24 -16.17 -14.30
CA THR A 220 12.40 -14.72 -14.30
C THR A 220 11.41 -14.03 -13.36
N ILE A 221 10.17 -14.52 -13.28
CA ILE A 221 9.17 -14.02 -12.33
C ILE A 221 9.63 -14.21 -10.87
N LEU A 222 10.18 -15.40 -10.55
CA LEU A 222 10.70 -15.68 -9.21
C LEU A 222 11.93 -14.83 -8.87
N GLU A 223 12.83 -14.59 -9.82
CA GLU A 223 13.98 -13.70 -9.66
C GLU A 223 13.52 -12.25 -9.38
N VAL A 224 12.56 -11.74 -10.14
CA VAL A 224 11.98 -10.42 -9.94
C VAL A 224 11.37 -10.31 -8.54
N MET A 225 10.58 -11.30 -8.11
CA MET A 225 9.99 -11.35 -6.79
C MET A 225 11.05 -11.41 -5.67
N ALA A 226 12.16 -12.11 -5.88
CA ALA A 226 13.25 -12.19 -4.91
C ALA A 226 13.99 -10.85 -4.73
N THR A 227 13.94 -9.96 -5.72
CA THR A 227 14.56 -8.63 -5.67
C THR A 227 13.63 -7.53 -5.20
N GLU A 228 12.32 -7.82 -4.99
CA GLU A 228 11.37 -6.84 -4.47
C GLU A 228 11.69 -6.42 -3.04
N LYS A 229 11.35 -5.18 -2.66
CA LYS A 229 11.52 -4.68 -1.28
C LYS A 229 10.55 -5.34 -0.28
N SER A 230 9.53 -6.04 -0.76
CA SER A 230 8.59 -6.78 0.08
C SER A 230 9.23 -8.05 0.63
N GLN A 231 9.53 -8.08 1.92
CA GLN A 231 10.10 -9.26 2.59
C GLN A 231 9.24 -10.51 2.37
N LEU A 232 7.91 -10.38 2.33
CA LEU A 232 7.02 -11.50 2.05
C LEU A 232 7.23 -12.06 0.64
N MET A 233 7.41 -11.19 -0.35
CA MET A 233 7.66 -11.60 -1.73
C MET A 233 9.01 -12.28 -1.88
N GLN A 234 10.05 -11.73 -1.25
CA GLN A 234 11.38 -12.33 -1.24
C GLN A 234 11.36 -13.73 -0.62
N GLU A 235 10.81 -13.86 0.60
CA GLU A 235 10.70 -15.14 1.31
C GLU A 235 9.90 -16.17 0.48
N LEU A 236 8.81 -15.72 -0.16
CA LEU A 236 7.97 -16.58 -0.98
C LEU A 236 8.69 -17.02 -2.27
N ALA A 237 9.40 -16.11 -2.94
CA ALA A 237 10.18 -16.42 -4.12
C ALA A 237 11.28 -17.44 -3.82
N HIS A 238 12.01 -17.25 -2.70
CA HIS A 238 13.03 -18.21 -2.27
C HIS A 238 12.44 -19.58 -1.93
N ASP A 239 11.32 -19.62 -1.20
CA ASP A 239 10.68 -20.86 -0.83
C ASP A 239 10.04 -21.59 -2.04
N MET A 240 9.49 -20.85 -3.01
CA MET A 240 9.01 -21.40 -4.28
C MET A 240 10.17 -21.96 -5.12
N THR A 241 11.26 -21.21 -5.27
CA THR A 241 12.44 -21.67 -6.00
C THR A 241 13.02 -22.95 -5.39
N ALA A 242 13.14 -23.01 -4.07
CA ALA A 242 13.61 -24.21 -3.37
C ALA A 242 12.67 -25.40 -3.60
N GLY A 243 11.35 -25.19 -3.58
CA GLY A 243 10.36 -26.22 -3.88
C GLY A 243 10.46 -26.76 -5.31
N LEU A 244 10.61 -25.88 -6.31
CA LEU A 244 10.76 -26.26 -7.71
C LEU A 244 12.07 -27.04 -7.94
N LEU A 245 13.17 -26.61 -7.33
CA LEU A 245 14.45 -27.31 -7.40
C LEU A 245 14.40 -28.71 -6.74
N SER A 246 13.53 -28.90 -5.75
CA SER A 246 13.28 -30.21 -5.13
C SER A 246 12.34 -31.12 -5.94
N GLY A 247 11.91 -30.69 -7.13
CA GLY A 247 11.04 -31.45 -8.02
C GLY A 247 9.53 -31.31 -7.78
N GLN A 248 9.11 -30.37 -6.90
CA GLN A 248 7.68 -30.06 -6.72
C GLN A 248 7.17 -29.27 -7.94
N SER A 249 5.96 -29.58 -8.39
CA SER A 249 5.35 -28.76 -9.43
C SER A 249 4.92 -27.39 -8.86
N PHE A 250 4.91 -26.35 -9.71
CA PHE A 250 4.48 -25.02 -9.33
C PHE A 250 3.10 -25.02 -8.66
N HIS A 251 2.14 -25.76 -9.24
CA HIS A 251 0.79 -25.90 -8.69
C HIS A 251 0.79 -26.50 -7.28
N GLN A 252 1.55 -27.58 -7.06
CA GLN A 252 1.65 -28.23 -5.74
C GLN A 252 2.24 -27.27 -4.71
N LYS A 253 3.26 -26.49 -5.11
CA LYS A 253 3.89 -25.52 -4.21
C LYS A 253 2.95 -24.39 -3.85
N VAL A 254 2.22 -23.80 -4.80
CA VAL A 254 1.23 -22.76 -4.54
C VAL A 254 0.11 -23.29 -3.62
N ALA A 255 -0.42 -24.48 -3.88
CA ALA A 255 -1.46 -25.11 -3.07
C ALA A 255 -1.02 -25.43 -1.63
N SER A 256 0.29 -25.50 -1.36
CA SER A 256 0.82 -25.77 -0.02
C SER A 256 0.74 -24.56 0.93
N TYR A 257 0.55 -23.36 0.40
CA TYR A 257 0.43 -22.17 1.24
C TYR A 257 -0.98 -22.01 1.80
N PRO A 258 -1.14 -21.89 3.13
CA PRO A 258 -2.47 -21.83 3.76
C PRO A 258 -3.20 -20.50 3.53
N PHE A 259 -2.58 -19.53 2.89
CA PHE A 259 -3.12 -18.20 2.62
C PHE A 259 -3.50 -17.95 1.15
N PHE A 260 -3.45 -19.00 0.34
CA PHE A 260 -4.01 -19.02 -1.00
C PHE A 260 -5.27 -19.87 -1.07
#